data_dd5c48a135c665a6a3e939f5e39f241c
#
_entry.id   dd5c48a135c665a6a3e939f5e39f241c
#
_cell.length_a   1.000
_cell.length_b   1.000
_cell.length_c   1.000
_cell.angle_alpha   90.00
_cell.angle_beta   90.00
_cell.angle_gamma   90.00
#
_symmetry.space_group_name_H-M   'P 1'
#
loop_
_entity.id
_entity.type
_entity.pdbx_description
1 polymer ?
#
loop_
_entity_poly.entity_id
_entity_poly.type
_entity_poly.pdbx_seq_one_letter_code
_entity_poly.pdbx_strand_id
1 'polypeptide(L)'
;MITKRDEEILKFINFFGKTYTKVLEKTFFPSFSAAENRVANLKKQDIISFWNTNLVSPRRAIVLSESTKNYFERHLDIKVKKTKIHLSTIEHNIIEQITFFWLQKIGEVKRTVVFNDSKDLNHTPDFILFSQEKKINIEIEITKKTEKRYKEIIFKSVKDGADYMLYVLRKKEDVKSFAEYMPRSNKL
;
A
#
# COMPACT_ATOMS: atom_id res chain seq x y z
N MET A 1 0.82 6.43 27.10
CA MET A 1 0.92 7.75 26.44
C MET A 1 1.10 7.52 24.95
N ILE A 2 0.32 8.20 24.12
CA ILE A 2 0.42 8.20 22.65
C ILE A 2 1.56 9.14 22.25
N THR A 3 2.45 8.68 21.37
CA THR A 3 3.54 9.49 20.82
C THR A 3 3.18 10.02 19.44
N LYS A 4 3.92 11.01 18.93
CA LYS A 4 3.74 11.52 17.57
C LYS A 4 3.87 10.42 16.50
N ARG A 5 4.80 9.47 16.70
CA ARG A 5 4.92 8.28 15.83
C ARG A 5 3.65 7.43 15.83
N ASP A 6 3.02 7.27 17.00
CA ASP A 6 1.79 6.49 17.10
C ASP A 6 0.65 7.16 16.33
N GLU A 7 0.55 8.49 16.38
CA GLU A 7 -0.43 9.22 15.58
C GLU A 7 -0.23 9.00 14.09
N GLU A 8 1.01 9.00 13.62
CA GLU A 8 1.33 8.69 12.22
C GLU A 8 0.94 7.25 11.86
N ILE A 9 1.23 6.29 12.74
CA ILE A 9 0.84 4.88 12.57
C ILE A 9 -0.69 4.76 12.54
N LEU A 10 -1.43 5.43 13.40
CA LEU A 10 -2.89 5.35 13.43
C LEU A 10 -3.52 5.97 12.17
N LYS A 11 -3.00 7.11 11.68
CA LYS A 11 -3.39 7.71 10.40
C LYS A 11 -3.12 6.75 9.24
N PHE A 12 -1.96 6.09 9.25
CA PHE A 12 -1.57 5.09 8.25
C PHE A 12 -2.51 3.87 8.27
N ILE A 13 -2.83 3.35 9.47
CA ILE A 13 -3.81 2.26 9.62
C ILE A 13 -5.17 2.70 9.09
N ASN A 14 -5.64 3.90 9.41
CA ASN A 14 -6.90 4.42 8.90
C ASN A 14 -6.91 4.54 7.38
N PHE A 15 -5.84 5.06 6.79
CA PHE A 15 -5.72 5.24 5.34
C PHE A 15 -5.84 3.91 4.57
N PHE A 16 -5.21 2.85 5.07
CA PHE A 16 -5.28 1.51 4.44
C PHE A 16 -6.44 0.64 4.96
N GLY A 17 -7.07 1.03 6.09
CA GLY A 17 -8.06 0.24 6.83
C GLY A 17 -7.44 -0.87 7.68
N LYS A 18 -6.18 -1.23 7.46
CA LYS A 18 -5.41 -2.26 8.17
C LYS A 18 -3.92 -2.09 7.92
N THR A 19 -3.10 -2.72 8.79
CA THR A 19 -1.66 -2.90 8.54
C THR A 19 -1.17 -4.22 9.15
N TYR A 20 0.14 -4.45 9.10
CA TYR A 20 0.79 -5.66 9.61
C TYR A 20 2.08 -5.28 10.34
N THR A 21 2.51 -6.07 11.33
CA THR A 21 3.74 -5.81 12.10
C THR A 21 4.96 -5.66 11.18
N LYS A 22 5.03 -6.50 10.13
CA LYS A 22 6.11 -6.42 9.11
C LYS A 22 6.13 -5.10 8.34
N VAL A 23 4.97 -4.54 8.06
CA VAL A 23 4.88 -3.20 7.42
C VAL A 23 5.41 -2.15 8.38
N LEU A 24 4.94 -2.17 9.64
CA LEU A 24 5.38 -1.21 10.65
C LEU A 24 6.89 -1.28 10.90
N GLU A 25 7.47 -2.49 10.91
CA GLU A 25 8.93 -2.69 10.96
C GLU A 25 9.63 -1.96 9.81
N LYS A 26 9.16 -2.13 8.58
CA LYS A 26 9.81 -1.56 7.38
C LYS A 26 9.59 -0.05 7.21
N THR A 27 8.64 0.53 7.94
CA THR A 27 8.23 1.93 7.75
C THR A 27 8.51 2.81 8.96
N PHE A 28 8.17 2.37 10.18
CA PHE A 28 8.18 3.20 11.39
C PHE A 28 9.20 2.77 12.45
N PHE A 29 9.70 1.54 12.41
CA PHE A 29 10.54 0.98 13.47
C PHE A 29 11.89 0.45 12.94
N PRO A 30 12.96 0.49 13.78
CA PRO A 30 14.27 0.00 13.38
C PRO A 30 14.37 -1.54 13.36
N SER A 31 13.41 -2.25 13.99
CA SER A 31 13.41 -3.71 14.06
C SER A 31 12.00 -4.27 14.24
N PHE A 32 11.83 -5.55 13.91
CA PHE A 32 10.58 -6.27 14.11
C PHE A 32 10.18 -6.31 15.60
N SER A 33 11.13 -6.58 16.49
CA SER A 33 10.88 -6.61 17.93
C SER A 33 10.38 -5.25 18.48
N ALA A 34 10.97 -4.15 18.01
CA ALA A 34 10.50 -2.81 18.39
C ALA A 34 9.06 -2.55 17.91
N ALA A 35 8.74 -2.95 16.68
CA ALA A 35 7.39 -2.85 16.14
C ALA A 35 6.40 -3.73 16.93
N GLU A 36 6.76 -4.99 17.20
CA GLU A 36 5.93 -5.95 17.91
C GLU A 36 5.62 -5.49 19.34
N ASN A 37 6.64 -5.01 20.08
CA ASN A 37 6.47 -4.47 21.43
C ASN A 37 5.54 -3.25 21.44
N ARG A 38 5.67 -2.34 20.44
CA ARG A 38 4.77 -1.18 20.38
C ARG A 38 3.35 -1.58 20.04
N VAL A 39 3.17 -2.49 19.10
CA VAL A 39 1.86 -3.05 18.73
C VAL A 39 1.19 -3.70 19.94
N ALA A 40 1.93 -4.49 20.72
CA ALA A 40 1.41 -5.10 21.97
C ALA A 40 0.93 -4.02 22.96
N ASN A 41 1.72 -2.95 23.15
CA ASN A 41 1.36 -1.85 24.05
C ASN A 41 0.13 -1.07 23.55
N LEU A 42 0.02 -0.78 22.27
CA LEU A 42 -1.16 -0.12 21.70
C LEU A 42 -2.41 -0.99 21.81
N LYS A 43 -2.26 -2.31 21.64
CA LYS A 43 -3.36 -3.27 21.87
C LYS A 43 -3.80 -3.30 23.34
N LYS A 44 -2.85 -3.30 24.29
CA LYS A 44 -3.15 -3.27 25.73
C LYS A 44 -3.90 -2.00 26.14
N GLN A 45 -3.67 -0.89 25.47
CA GLN A 45 -4.35 0.39 25.67
C GLN A 45 -5.68 0.51 24.92
N ASP A 46 -6.15 -0.54 24.26
CA ASP A 46 -7.34 -0.58 23.41
C ASP A 46 -7.35 0.47 22.27
N ILE A 47 -6.16 0.82 21.77
CA ILE A 47 -6.02 1.77 20.65
C ILE A 47 -6.15 1.05 19.31
N ILE A 48 -5.65 -0.18 19.24
CA ILE A 48 -5.75 -1.06 18.07
C ILE A 48 -6.38 -2.39 18.45
N SER A 49 -6.89 -3.08 17.45
CA SER A 49 -7.39 -4.46 17.53
C SER A 49 -6.69 -5.37 16.54
N PHE A 50 -6.82 -6.68 16.74
CA PHE A 50 -6.30 -7.67 15.82
C PHE A 50 -7.42 -8.39 15.09
N TRP A 51 -7.20 -8.61 13.79
CA TRP A 51 -8.00 -9.51 12.98
C TRP A 51 -7.15 -10.75 12.65
N ASN A 52 -7.60 -11.94 13.05
CA ASN A 52 -6.90 -13.18 12.75
C ASN A 52 -7.04 -13.52 11.26
N THR A 53 -5.91 -13.77 10.61
CA THR A 53 -5.87 -14.09 9.18
C THR A 53 -6.03 -15.57 8.89
N ASN A 54 -5.91 -16.44 9.89
CA ASN A 54 -5.82 -17.89 9.77
C ASN A 54 -4.64 -18.37 8.90
N LEU A 55 -3.65 -17.52 8.66
CA LEU A 55 -2.42 -17.83 7.95
C LEU A 55 -1.27 -18.06 8.93
N VAL A 56 -0.24 -18.79 8.48
CA VAL A 56 1.00 -18.95 9.26
C VAL A 56 1.72 -17.60 9.40
N SER A 57 1.75 -16.80 8.35
CA SER A 57 2.34 -15.45 8.37
C SER A 57 1.72 -14.57 7.26
N PRO A 58 1.31 -13.33 7.60
CA PRO A 58 1.12 -12.80 8.95
C PRO A 58 -0.10 -13.42 9.62
N ARG A 59 0.02 -13.81 10.87
CA ARG A 59 -1.10 -14.39 11.64
C ARG A 59 -2.22 -13.40 11.92
N ARG A 60 -1.91 -12.10 11.98
CA ARG A 60 -2.83 -11.04 12.39
C ARG A 60 -2.67 -9.80 11.52
N ALA A 61 -3.78 -9.22 11.12
CA ALA A 61 -3.83 -7.85 10.65
C ALA A 61 -4.13 -6.93 11.84
N ILE A 62 -3.54 -5.75 11.82
CA ILE A 62 -3.71 -4.69 12.83
C ILE A 62 -4.73 -3.70 12.27
N VAL A 63 -5.76 -3.40 13.05
CA VAL A 63 -6.83 -2.47 12.70
C VAL A 63 -7.04 -1.49 13.84
N LEU A 64 -7.69 -0.35 13.61
CA LEU A 64 -8.10 0.54 14.69
C LEU A 64 -9.14 -0.16 15.57
N SER A 65 -9.07 0.04 16.89
CA SER A 65 -10.14 -0.39 17.82
C SER A 65 -11.41 0.43 17.59
N GLU A 66 -12.56 -0.03 18.10
CA GLU A 66 -13.80 0.74 17.99
C GLU A 66 -13.72 2.07 18.76
N SER A 67 -13.04 2.08 19.92
CA SER A 67 -12.82 3.31 20.69
C SER A 67 -12.02 4.34 19.90
N THR A 68 -10.96 3.92 19.20
CA THR A 68 -10.14 4.82 18.37
C THR A 68 -10.89 5.28 17.11
N LYS A 69 -11.68 4.42 16.49
CA LYS A 69 -12.53 4.81 15.36
C LYS A 69 -13.53 5.89 15.75
N ASN A 70 -14.24 5.68 16.86
CA ASN A 70 -15.19 6.66 17.41
C ASN A 70 -14.52 7.99 17.73
N TYR A 71 -13.30 7.95 18.30
CA TYR A 71 -12.53 9.16 18.56
C TYR A 71 -12.17 9.91 17.28
N PHE A 72 -11.72 9.21 16.24
CA PHE A 72 -11.39 9.81 14.94
C PHE A 72 -12.61 10.51 14.31
N GLU A 73 -13.75 9.85 14.30
CA GLU A 73 -14.97 10.38 13.70
C GLU A 73 -15.56 11.55 14.49
N ARG A 74 -15.61 11.44 15.83
CA ARG A 74 -16.29 12.44 16.69
C ARG A 74 -15.45 13.66 17.03
N HIS A 75 -14.13 13.50 17.16
CA HIS A 75 -13.26 14.55 17.69
C HIS A 75 -12.26 15.11 16.67
N LEU A 76 -11.94 14.37 15.64
CA LEU A 76 -11.00 14.80 14.61
C LEU A 76 -11.65 15.01 13.24
N ASP A 77 -12.94 14.74 13.10
CA ASP A 77 -13.67 14.76 11.82
C ASP A 77 -12.97 13.93 10.72
N ILE A 78 -12.31 12.85 11.13
CA ILE A 78 -11.62 11.94 10.23
C ILE A 78 -12.53 10.76 9.91
N LYS A 79 -12.96 10.66 8.65
CA LYS A 79 -13.74 9.51 8.19
C LYS A 79 -12.95 8.22 8.34
N VAL A 80 -13.50 7.28 9.12
CA VAL A 80 -12.86 5.98 9.33
C VAL A 80 -13.13 5.04 8.17
N LYS A 81 -12.07 4.44 7.66
CA LYS A 81 -12.17 3.48 6.56
C LYS A 81 -12.66 2.13 7.04
N LYS A 82 -13.67 1.58 6.37
CA LYS A 82 -14.14 0.22 6.64
C LYS A 82 -13.04 -0.79 6.30
N THR A 83 -12.70 -1.64 7.26
CA THR A 83 -11.71 -2.70 7.07
C THR A 83 -12.30 -3.83 6.26
N LYS A 84 -11.65 -4.19 5.15
CA LYS A 84 -11.91 -5.42 4.40
C LYS A 84 -10.60 -6.21 4.29
N ILE A 85 -10.63 -7.48 4.72
CA ILE A 85 -9.46 -8.36 4.67
C ILE A 85 -9.79 -9.51 3.72
N HIS A 86 -9.05 -9.57 2.61
CA HIS A 86 -9.08 -10.67 1.67
C HIS A 86 -7.76 -11.43 1.78
N LEU A 87 -7.81 -12.70 2.13
CA LEU A 87 -6.61 -13.51 2.37
C LEU A 87 -5.70 -13.60 1.15
N SER A 88 -6.28 -13.71 -0.05
CA SER A 88 -5.55 -13.78 -1.32
C SER A 88 -4.74 -12.52 -1.66
N THR A 89 -5.03 -11.39 -1.00
CA THR A 89 -4.38 -10.10 -1.30
C THR A 89 -3.46 -9.62 -0.17
N ILE A 90 -3.21 -10.44 0.86
CA ILE A 90 -2.41 -10.00 2.03
C ILE A 90 -1.00 -9.61 1.62
N GLU A 91 -0.34 -10.42 0.80
CA GLU A 91 1.02 -10.13 0.35
C GLU A 91 1.08 -8.86 -0.50
N HIS A 92 0.14 -8.70 -1.43
CA HIS A 92 -0.03 -7.47 -2.20
C HIS A 92 -0.20 -6.26 -1.27
N ASN A 93 -1.09 -6.35 -0.30
CA ASN A 93 -1.33 -5.27 0.66
C ASN A 93 -0.09 -4.90 1.49
N ILE A 94 0.76 -5.87 1.84
CA ILE A 94 2.01 -5.61 2.56
C ILE A 94 2.98 -4.82 1.67
N ILE A 95 3.20 -5.27 0.45
CA ILE A 95 4.09 -4.58 -0.50
C ILE A 95 3.53 -3.21 -0.86
N GLU A 96 2.22 -3.11 -1.11
CA GLU A 96 1.50 -1.86 -1.36
C GLU A 96 1.78 -0.81 -0.27
N GLN A 97 1.61 -1.18 0.99
CA GLN A 97 1.80 -0.27 2.12
C GLN A 97 3.24 0.19 2.28
N ILE A 98 4.20 -0.73 2.13
CA ILE A 98 5.64 -0.41 2.20
C ILE A 98 6.02 0.52 1.04
N THR A 99 5.57 0.20 -0.17
CA THR A 99 5.82 1.01 -1.38
C THR A 99 5.25 2.42 -1.21
N PHE A 100 4.00 2.54 -0.80
CA PHE A 100 3.36 3.84 -0.55
C PHE A 100 4.19 4.71 0.41
N PHE A 101 4.61 4.16 1.55
CA PHE A 101 5.40 4.87 2.55
C PHE A 101 6.71 5.42 1.97
N TRP A 102 7.39 4.65 1.13
CA TRP A 102 8.64 5.07 0.52
C TRP A 102 8.45 6.07 -0.62
N LEU A 103 7.41 5.90 -1.43
CA LEU A 103 7.09 6.82 -2.51
C LEU A 103 6.74 8.23 -2.01
N GLN A 104 6.07 8.36 -0.87
CA GLN A 104 5.76 9.65 -0.25
C GLN A 104 7.00 10.50 0.08
N LYS A 105 8.20 9.90 0.15
CA LYS A 105 9.45 10.63 0.38
C LYS A 105 10.01 11.29 -0.89
N ILE A 106 9.52 10.91 -2.05
CA ILE A 106 10.03 11.38 -3.35
C ILE A 106 8.99 12.17 -4.17
N GLY A 107 7.73 12.19 -3.74
CA GLY A 107 6.70 12.97 -4.41
C GLY A 107 5.31 12.79 -3.83
N GLU A 108 4.32 13.42 -4.47
CA GLU A 108 2.91 13.25 -4.12
C GLU A 108 2.41 11.90 -4.64
N VAL A 109 1.85 11.08 -3.74
CA VAL A 109 1.34 9.75 -4.07
C VAL A 109 -0.17 9.70 -3.92
N LYS A 110 -0.87 9.32 -4.98
CA LYS A 110 -2.32 9.04 -4.98
C LYS A 110 -2.56 7.54 -5.10
N ARG A 111 -3.35 7.00 -4.17
CA ARG A 111 -3.82 5.61 -4.21
C ARG A 111 -5.11 5.54 -5.01
N THR A 112 -5.10 4.93 -6.17
CA THR A 112 -6.22 4.98 -7.12
C THR A 112 -7.47 4.21 -6.67
N VAL A 113 -7.29 3.14 -5.89
CA VAL A 113 -8.43 2.35 -5.34
C VAL A 113 -9.33 3.18 -4.39
N VAL A 114 -8.86 4.35 -3.94
CA VAL A 114 -9.58 5.21 -2.98
C VAL A 114 -10.37 6.31 -3.67
N PHE A 115 -10.02 6.66 -4.91
CA PHE A 115 -10.62 7.78 -5.61
C PHE A 115 -11.70 7.30 -6.60
N ASN A 116 -12.87 7.96 -6.58
CA ASN A 116 -13.91 7.77 -7.59
C ASN A 116 -13.44 8.15 -9.01
N ASP A 117 -12.31 8.84 -9.11
CA ASP A 117 -11.64 9.25 -10.36
C ASP A 117 -11.14 8.06 -11.20
N SER A 118 -11.10 6.86 -10.62
CA SER A 118 -10.73 5.64 -11.36
C SER A 118 -11.72 5.27 -12.48
N LYS A 119 -12.92 5.86 -12.50
CA LYS A 119 -13.91 5.58 -13.54
C LYS A 119 -13.52 6.15 -14.90
N ASP A 120 -12.70 7.20 -14.91
CA ASP A 120 -12.27 7.89 -16.13
C ASP A 120 -10.94 7.33 -16.68
N LEU A 121 -10.27 6.45 -15.94
CA LEU A 121 -9.03 5.83 -16.38
C LEU A 121 -9.27 4.56 -17.21
N ASN A 122 -8.56 4.43 -18.33
CA ASN A 122 -8.55 3.20 -19.13
C ASN A 122 -7.88 2.04 -18.38
N HIS A 123 -6.99 2.36 -17.43
CA HIS A 123 -6.34 1.44 -16.52
C HIS A 123 -6.19 2.08 -15.15
N THR A 124 -6.50 1.33 -14.10
CA THR A 124 -6.37 1.78 -12.71
C THR A 124 -5.08 1.20 -12.11
N PRO A 125 -3.98 1.98 -12.05
CA PRO A 125 -2.75 1.53 -11.39
C PRO A 125 -2.94 1.42 -9.88
N ASP A 126 -2.04 0.73 -9.16
CA ASP A 126 -2.08 0.70 -7.70
C ASP A 126 -1.85 2.09 -7.09
N PHE A 127 -0.90 2.85 -7.67
CA PHE A 127 -0.63 4.25 -7.31
C PHE A 127 -0.32 5.10 -8.52
N ILE A 128 -0.53 6.41 -8.34
CA ILE A 128 0.02 7.46 -9.21
C ILE A 128 0.98 8.29 -8.36
N LEU A 129 2.23 8.38 -8.79
CA LEU A 129 3.25 9.25 -8.20
C LEU A 129 3.45 10.48 -9.09
N PHE A 130 3.35 11.67 -8.50
CA PHE A 130 3.72 12.92 -9.13
C PHE A 130 5.06 13.38 -8.54
N SER A 131 6.08 13.44 -9.38
CA SER A 131 7.43 13.83 -8.98
C SER A 131 8.12 14.56 -10.15
N GLN A 132 8.72 15.70 -9.89
CA GLN A 132 9.43 16.50 -10.90
C GLN A 132 8.59 16.74 -12.17
N GLU A 133 7.33 17.16 -11.99
CA GLU A 133 6.36 17.41 -13.08
C GLU A 133 6.01 16.17 -13.92
N LYS A 134 6.42 14.98 -13.48
CA LYS A 134 6.13 13.71 -14.14
C LYS A 134 5.03 12.94 -13.43
N LYS A 135 4.14 12.33 -14.23
CA LYS A 135 3.12 11.38 -13.78
C LYS A 135 3.64 9.96 -13.99
N ILE A 136 3.82 9.24 -12.90
CA ILE A 136 4.35 7.87 -12.90
C ILE A 136 3.27 6.93 -12.39
N ASN A 137 2.80 6.00 -13.22
CA ASN A 137 1.91 4.94 -12.78
C ASN A 137 2.72 3.82 -12.13
N ILE A 138 2.28 3.37 -10.96
CA ILE A 138 2.95 2.33 -10.15
C ILE A 138 2.08 1.08 -10.12
N GLU A 139 2.66 -0.05 -10.48
CA GLU A 139 2.04 -1.38 -10.43
C GLU A 139 2.81 -2.29 -9.49
N ILE A 140 2.10 -2.95 -8.57
CA ILE A 140 2.66 -3.98 -7.71
C ILE A 140 2.41 -5.34 -8.33
N GLU A 141 3.49 -5.99 -8.75
CA GLU A 141 3.41 -7.25 -9.47
C GLU A 141 3.89 -8.42 -8.60
N ILE A 142 2.94 -9.19 -8.10
CA ILE A 142 3.24 -10.38 -7.27
C ILE A 142 3.35 -11.63 -8.13
N THR A 143 2.50 -11.70 -9.15
CA THR A 143 2.43 -12.83 -10.08
C THR A 143 2.60 -12.35 -11.50
N LYS A 144 3.49 -13.00 -12.24
CA LYS A 144 3.78 -12.67 -13.63
C LYS A 144 2.53 -12.78 -14.50
N LYS A 145 2.21 -11.72 -15.23
CA LYS A 145 1.16 -11.69 -16.25
C LYS A 145 1.71 -12.12 -17.61
N THR A 146 0.84 -12.28 -18.59
CA THR A 146 1.25 -12.52 -19.96
C THR A 146 1.82 -11.24 -20.61
N GLU A 147 2.70 -11.38 -21.58
CA GLU A 147 3.26 -10.25 -22.35
C GLU A 147 2.15 -9.37 -22.95
N LYS A 148 1.10 -10.00 -23.53
CA LYS A 148 -0.07 -9.30 -24.04
C LYS A 148 -0.69 -8.39 -23.00
N ARG A 149 -0.84 -8.88 -21.75
CA ARG A 149 -1.44 -8.12 -20.66
C ARG A 149 -0.57 -6.93 -20.25
N TYR A 150 0.74 -7.08 -20.21
CA TYR A 150 1.65 -5.95 -19.94
C TYR A 150 1.57 -4.88 -21.03
N LYS A 151 1.55 -5.26 -22.31
CA LYS A 151 1.37 -4.33 -23.43
C LYS A 151 0.06 -3.54 -23.31
N GLU A 152 -1.04 -4.21 -22.96
CA GLU A 152 -2.34 -3.57 -22.72
C GLU A 152 -2.29 -2.54 -21.58
N ILE A 153 -1.67 -2.89 -20.45
CA ILE A 153 -1.52 -2.02 -19.29
C ILE A 153 -0.70 -0.78 -19.67
N ILE A 154 0.44 -0.97 -20.30
CA ILE A 154 1.32 0.13 -20.74
C ILE A 154 0.58 1.05 -21.71
N PHE A 155 -0.05 0.50 -22.73
CA PHE A 155 -0.81 1.28 -23.72
C PHE A 155 -1.89 2.14 -23.07
N LYS A 156 -2.68 1.55 -22.15
CA LYS A 156 -3.73 2.27 -21.44
C LYS A 156 -3.16 3.35 -20.52
N SER A 157 -2.06 3.08 -19.83
CA SER A 157 -1.41 4.04 -18.94
C SER A 157 -0.85 5.24 -19.71
N VAL A 158 -0.26 5.01 -20.88
CA VAL A 158 0.19 6.09 -21.78
C VAL A 158 -1.00 6.92 -22.25
N LYS A 159 -2.10 6.27 -22.65
CA LYS A 159 -3.33 6.95 -23.04
C LYS A 159 -3.92 7.82 -21.92
N ASP A 160 -3.75 7.41 -20.67
CA ASP A 160 -4.16 8.15 -19.47
C ASP A 160 -3.12 9.23 -19.05
N GLY A 161 -2.12 9.49 -19.89
CA GLY A 161 -1.13 10.55 -19.72
C GLY A 161 -0.03 10.21 -18.71
N ALA A 162 0.30 8.94 -18.49
CA ALA A 162 1.46 8.58 -17.70
C ALA A 162 2.76 8.79 -18.50
N ASP A 163 3.73 9.52 -17.93
CA ASP A 163 5.06 9.68 -18.52
C ASP A 163 5.89 8.40 -18.36
N TYR A 164 5.70 7.69 -17.23
CA TYR A 164 6.44 6.47 -16.90
C TYR A 164 5.54 5.44 -16.23
N MET A 165 5.97 4.18 -16.33
CA MET A 165 5.45 3.09 -15.52
C MET A 165 6.55 2.48 -14.66
N LEU A 166 6.28 2.29 -13.39
CA LEU A 166 7.14 1.62 -12.44
C LEU A 166 6.47 0.34 -11.94
N TYR A 167 7.14 -0.78 -12.13
CA TYR A 167 6.72 -2.07 -11.57
C TYR A 167 7.49 -2.39 -10.30
N VAL A 168 6.77 -2.64 -9.20
CA VAL A 168 7.32 -3.09 -7.93
C VAL A 168 7.17 -4.60 -7.87
N LEU A 169 8.28 -5.30 -7.96
CA LEU A 169 8.31 -6.76 -7.98
C LEU A 169 8.51 -7.32 -6.58
N ARG A 170 7.97 -8.53 -6.37
CA ARG A 170 8.06 -9.24 -5.10
C ARG A 170 9.50 -9.56 -4.69
N LYS A 171 10.34 -9.97 -5.66
CA LYS A 171 11.71 -10.42 -5.45
C LYS A 171 12.66 -9.78 -6.45
N LYS A 172 13.89 -9.54 -5.99
CA LYS A 172 14.96 -9.01 -6.85
C LYS A 172 15.28 -9.94 -8.02
N GLU A 173 15.20 -11.24 -7.80
CA GLU A 173 15.47 -12.26 -8.82
C GLU A 173 14.50 -12.21 -9.99
N ASP A 174 13.26 -11.72 -9.74
CA ASP A 174 12.22 -11.62 -10.76
C ASP A 174 12.50 -10.48 -11.78
N VAL A 175 13.38 -9.51 -11.44
CA VAL A 175 13.63 -8.32 -12.27
C VAL A 175 14.13 -8.70 -13.65
N LYS A 176 15.09 -9.62 -13.77
CA LYS A 176 15.67 -10.03 -15.05
C LYS A 176 14.62 -10.68 -15.95
N SER A 177 13.92 -11.68 -15.42
CA SER A 177 12.87 -12.37 -16.17
C SER A 177 11.69 -11.48 -16.52
N PHE A 178 11.40 -10.50 -15.66
CA PHE A 178 10.37 -9.49 -15.92
C PHE A 178 10.76 -8.55 -17.06
N ALA A 179 12.01 -8.07 -17.07
CA ALA A 179 12.53 -7.18 -18.10
C ALA A 179 12.51 -7.82 -19.51
N GLU A 180 12.67 -9.15 -19.62
CA GLU A 180 12.57 -9.89 -20.88
C GLU A 180 11.16 -9.85 -21.50
N TYR A 181 10.12 -9.66 -20.67
CA TYR A 181 8.71 -9.57 -21.09
C TYR A 181 8.24 -8.14 -21.35
N MET A 182 9.03 -7.14 -20.95
CA MET A 182 8.66 -5.76 -21.19
C MET A 182 8.92 -5.39 -22.65
N PRO A 183 7.99 -4.68 -23.30
CA PRO A 183 8.25 -4.14 -24.61
C PRO A 183 9.47 -3.21 -24.51
N ARG A 184 10.49 -3.48 -25.33
CA ARG A 184 11.65 -2.60 -25.44
C ARG A 184 11.17 -1.24 -25.97
N SER A 185 11.53 -0.16 -25.28
CA SER A 185 11.02 1.20 -25.47
C SER A 185 11.31 1.86 -26.83
N ASN A 186 11.75 1.11 -27.84
CA ASN A 186 12.23 1.68 -29.08
C ASN A 186 11.13 1.98 -30.12
N LYS A 187 9.87 1.75 -29.84
CA LYS A 187 8.74 2.17 -30.72
C LYS A 187 7.42 2.09 -29.97
N LEU A 188 7.04 3.17 -29.33
CA LEU A 188 5.65 3.55 -29.16
C LEU A 188 5.37 4.73 -30.04
#